data_e48002569a6eda3e2478cf223dbcfec3
#
_entry.id   e48002569a6eda3e2478cf223dbcfec3
#
_cell.length_a   1.000
_cell.length_b   1.000
_cell.length_c   1.000
_cell.angle_alpha   90.00
_cell.angle_beta   90.00
_cell.angle_gamma   90.00
#
_symmetry.space_group_name_H-M   'P 1'
#
loop_
_entity.id
_entity.type
_entity.pdbx_description
1 polymer ?
#
loop_
_entity_poly.entity_id
_entity_poly.type
_entity_poly.pdbx_seq_one_letter_code
_entity_poly.pdbx_strand_id
1 'polypeptide(L)'
;MSTTDPVVPQTAPLAPEQVASLNSLLKGLQADQLLWIEGFISGLRAGSGSATPATVAPAAAPVATPELTVLYGTESGNSESLADLTVKAAKSAGFKSKAVNMADLKLGKLKDIQNLLVIVSTWGEGDPPETAADFYEAFMSDKAPKLADTRFSVMGLGDTSYEDFCKMGKDFDARLEALGGKRIADRVDADVDYDDDFAKWHKAALKALKAAAQPAAAPASAPAPAAQPAAPIKYSRKNPFPAELNERVMLNGEGSAKETIHLEFSL
;
A
#
# COMPACT_ATOMS: atom_id res chain seq x y z
N MET A 1 -3.84 -29.94 -23.89
CA MET A 1 -2.65 -29.72 -23.05
C MET A 1 -2.69 -30.77 -21.97
N SER A 2 -1.78 -31.77 -22.02
CA SER A 2 -1.77 -32.90 -21.08
C SER A 2 -1.28 -32.38 -19.72
N THR A 3 -2.16 -32.36 -18.72
CA THR A 3 -1.80 -32.17 -17.31
C THR A 3 -1.09 -33.45 -16.87
N THR A 4 0.23 -33.34 -16.67
CA THR A 4 1.01 -34.42 -16.08
C THR A 4 0.62 -34.50 -14.60
N ASP A 5 -0.05 -35.58 -14.20
CA ASP A 5 -0.37 -35.85 -12.80
C ASP A 5 0.93 -35.84 -11.97
N PRO A 6 0.97 -35.15 -10.79
CA PRO A 6 2.13 -35.20 -9.95
C PRO A 6 2.38 -36.60 -9.43
N VAL A 7 3.57 -37.14 -9.72
CA VAL A 7 3.97 -38.51 -9.30
C VAL A 7 5.22 -38.37 -8.40
N VAL A 8 5.12 -38.87 -7.18
CA VAL A 8 6.27 -38.95 -6.27
C VAL A 8 7.24 -39.98 -6.82
N PRO A 9 8.52 -39.64 -7.07
CA PRO A 9 9.49 -40.55 -7.64
C PRO A 9 9.82 -41.69 -6.65
N GLN A 10 10.09 -42.87 -7.15
CA GLN A 10 10.48 -44.04 -6.33
C GLN A 10 11.80 -43.89 -5.59
N THR A 11 12.57 -42.87 -5.93
CA THR A 11 13.82 -42.45 -5.22
C THR A 11 13.54 -41.59 -3.97
N ALA A 12 12.28 -41.30 -3.67
CA ALA A 12 11.94 -40.57 -2.45
C ALA A 12 12.34 -41.39 -1.22
N PRO A 13 12.80 -40.75 -0.12
CA PRO A 13 13.17 -41.43 1.12
C PRO A 13 11.93 -41.85 1.93
N LEU A 14 11.03 -42.61 1.28
CA LEU A 14 9.76 -43.11 1.80
C LEU A 14 9.62 -44.60 1.52
N ALA A 15 8.92 -45.33 2.39
CA ALA A 15 8.59 -46.74 2.13
C ALA A 15 7.67 -46.85 0.92
N PRO A 16 7.74 -47.95 0.13
CA PRO A 16 6.92 -48.14 -1.09
C PRO A 16 5.42 -47.94 -0.88
N GLU A 17 4.89 -48.36 0.24
CA GLU A 17 3.49 -48.19 0.64
C GLU A 17 3.14 -46.71 0.94
N GLN A 18 4.07 -45.92 1.46
CA GLN A 18 3.90 -44.49 1.68
C GLN A 18 3.89 -43.74 0.35
N VAL A 19 4.76 -44.10 -0.58
CA VAL A 19 4.80 -43.54 -1.94
C VAL A 19 3.49 -43.83 -2.67
N ALA A 20 2.95 -45.07 -2.55
CA ALA A 20 1.68 -45.44 -3.17
C ALA A 20 0.49 -44.64 -2.60
N SER A 21 0.43 -44.50 -1.28
CA SER A 21 -0.60 -43.72 -0.58
C SER A 21 -0.55 -42.23 -0.96
N LEU A 22 0.66 -41.65 -1.00
CA LEU A 22 0.87 -40.26 -1.36
C LEU A 22 0.47 -40.00 -2.82
N ASN A 23 0.86 -40.86 -3.74
CA ASN A 23 0.45 -40.77 -5.14
C ASN A 23 -1.07 -40.89 -5.33
N SER A 24 -1.72 -41.73 -4.51
CA SER A 24 -3.19 -41.85 -4.53
C SER A 24 -3.87 -40.55 -4.06
N LEU A 25 -3.34 -39.91 -3.02
CA LEU A 25 -3.85 -38.63 -2.55
C LEU A 25 -3.64 -37.48 -3.54
N LEU A 26 -2.44 -37.39 -4.13
CA LEU A 26 -2.08 -36.32 -5.06
C LEU A 26 -2.89 -36.35 -6.37
N LYS A 27 -3.33 -37.52 -6.82
CA LYS A 27 -4.12 -37.67 -8.06
C LYS A 27 -5.50 -37.00 -8.06
N GLY A 28 -6.02 -36.60 -6.92
CA GLY A 28 -7.34 -35.95 -6.80
C GLY A 28 -7.28 -34.48 -6.40
N LEU A 29 -6.07 -33.92 -6.22
CA LEU A 29 -5.91 -32.59 -5.69
C LEU A 29 -5.77 -31.54 -6.78
N GLN A 30 -6.42 -30.37 -6.56
CA GLN A 30 -6.27 -29.19 -7.38
C GLN A 30 -5.06 -28.35 -6.93
N ALA A 31 -4.60 -27.43 -7.78
CA ALA A 31 -3.41 -26.62 -7.54
C ALA A 31 -3.43 -25.87 -6.18
N ASP A 32 -4.60 -25.35 -5.80
CA ASP A 32 -4.78 -24.63 -4.52
C ASP A 32 -4.64 -25.56 -3.32
N GLN A 33 -5.08 -26.81 -3.45
CA GLN A 33 -4.97 -27.84 -2.39
C GLN A 33 -3.52 -28.31 -2.25
N LEU A 34 -2.77 -28.40 -3.35
CA LEU A 34 -1.34 -28.71 -3.34
C LEU A 34 -0.54 -27.61 -2.66
N LEU A 35 -0.85 -26.35 -2.93
CA LEU A 35 -0.22 -25.20 -2.29
C LEU A 35 -0.48 -25.17 -0.77
N TRP A 36 -1.70 -25.53 -0.36
CA TRP A 36 -2.05 -25.63 1.07
C TRP A 36 -1.25 -26.75 1.76
N ILE A 37 -1.10 -27.91 1.13
CA ILE A 37 -0.33 -29.06 1.66
C ILE A 37 1.14 -28.70 1.78
N GLU A 38 1.71 -28.00 0.80
CA GLU A 38 3.10 -27.52 0.85
C GLU A 38 3.32 -26.61 2.06
N GLY A 39 2.43 -25.66 2.30
CA GLY A 39 2.48 -24.78 3.48
C GLY A 39 2.36 -25.54 4.79
N PHE A 40 1.50 -26.55 4.86
CA PHE A 40 1.30 -27.38 6.04
C PHE A 40 2.54 -28.23 6.36
N ILE A 41 3.12 -28.89 5.35
CA ILE A 41 4.34 -29.71 5.51
C ILE A 41 5.54 -28.83 5.91
N SER A 42 5.65 -27.62 5.34
CA SER A 42 6.69 -26.66 5.70
C SER A 42 6.55 -26.22 7.16
N GLY A 43 5.34 -26.02 7.64
CA GLY A 43 5.04 -25.75 9.05
C GLY A 43 5.42 -26.89 9.98
N LEU A 44 5.11 -28.13 9.62
CA LEU A 44 5.50 -29.33 10.39
C LEU A 44 7.02 -29.47 10.47
N ARG A 45 7.76 -29.18 9.40
CA ARG A 45 9.22 -29.25 9.36
C ARG A 45 9.86 -28.17 10.26
N ALA A 46 9.27 -26.99 10.33
CA ALA A 46 9.73 -25.92 11.23
C ALA A 46 9.48 -26.26 12.72
N GLY A 47 8.49 -27.10 13.02
CA GLY A 47 8.13 -27.53 14.38
C GLY A 47 8.87 -28.74 14.92
N SER A 48 9.73 -29.42 14.13
CA SER A 48 10.40 -30.68 14.51
C SER A 48 11.65 -30.50 15.39
N GLY A 49 11.88 -29.31 15.94
CA GLY A 49 12.95 -29.01 16.89
C GLY A 49 12.41 -28.86 18.32
N SER A 50 12.49 -29.95 19.11
CA SER A 50 12.28 -30.01 20.57
C SER A 50 10.85 -29.80 21.10
N ALA A 51 10.23 -30.88 21.54
CA ALA A 51 8.89 -30.90 22.13
C ALA A 51 8.91 -30.38 23.59
N THR A 52 8.24 -29.27 23.80
CA THR A 52 7.50 -28.97 25.03
C THR A 52 6.00 -28.95 24.68
N PRO A 53 5.09 -29.45 25.54
CA PRO A 53 3.67 -29.51 25.19
C PRO A 53 3.14 -28.08 25.09
N ALA A 54 3.00 -27.58 23.87
CA ALA A 54 2.37 -26.32 23.62
C ALA A 54 0.86 -26.47 23.81
N THR A 55 0.32 -25.74 24.77
CA THR A 55 -1.08 -25.44 24.93
C THR A 55 -1.66 -25.11 23.55
N VAL A 56 -2.69 -25.82 23.12
CA VAL A 56 -3.38 -25.63 21.86
C VAL A 56 -3.85 -24.18 21.80
N ALA A 57 -3.13 -23.32 21.08
CA ALA A 57 -3.64 -21.99 20.74
C ALA A 57 -4.92 -22.17 19.92
N PRO A 58 -5.97 -21.44 20.21
CA PRO A 58 -7.21 -21.54 19.44
C PRO A 58 -6.90 -21.30 17.96
N ALA A 59 -7.41 -22.19 17.11
CA ALA A 59 -7.30 -22.09 15.65
C ALA A 59 -7.51 -20.65 15.24
N ALA A 60 -6.54 -20.08 14.50
CA ALA A 60 -6.65 -18.72 13.98
C ALA A 60 -7.98 -18.63 13.23
N ALA A 61 -8.86 -17.74 13.69
CA ALA A 61 -10.11 -17.46 13.00
C ALA A 61 -9.79 -17.13 11.55
N PRO A 62 -10.65 -17.50 10.58
CA PRO A 62 -10.40 -17.21 9.17
C PRO A 62 -10.09 -15.73 9.05
N VAL A 63 -8.92 -15.41 8.51
CA VAL A 63 -8.48 -14.02 8.34
C VAL A 63 -9.50 -13.34 7.44
N ALA A 64 -10.39 -12.55 8.03
CA ALA A 64 -11.42 -11.85 7.29
C ALA A 64 -10.75 -10.98 6.23
N THR A 65 -11.16 -11.15 4.97
CA THR A 65 -10.68 -10.34 3.86
C THR A 65 -10.88 -8.86 4.21
N PRO A 66 -9.83 -8.03 4.29
CA PRO A 66 -9.98 -6.66 4.73
C PRO A 66 -10.86 -5.88 3.76
N GLU A 67 -11.85 -5.16 4.30
CA GLU A 67 -12.72 -4.30 3.50
C GLU A 67 -12.03 -2.97 3.22
N LEU A 68 -12.23 -2.42 2.01
CA LEU A 68 -11.74 -1.11 1.59
C LEU A 68 -12.87 -0.35 0.90
N THR A 69 -13.13 0.87 1.35
CA THR A 69 -14.02 1.80 0.67
C THR A 69 -13.18 2.90 -0.01
N VAL A 70 -13.41 3.11 -1.30
CA VAL A 70 -12.89 4.24 -2.05
C VAL A 70 -14.03 5.23 -2.21
N LEU A 71 -13.96 6.34 -1.48
CA LEU A 71 -14.96 7.41 -1.47
C LEU A 71 -14.55 8.46 -2.50
N TYR A 72 -15.43 8.83 -3.42
CA TYR A 72 -15.10 9.82 -4.43
C TYR A 72 -16.14 10.93 -4.55
N GLY A 73 -15.65 12.13 -4.86
CA GLY A 73 -16.44 13.29 -5.25
C GLY A 73 -15.91 13.84 -6.58
N THR A 74 -16.76 13.99 -7.58
CA THR A 74 -16.37 14.30 -8.94
C THR A 74 -17.36 15.26 -9.60
N GLU A 75 -16.83 16.16 -10.44
CA GLU A 75 -17.63 16.99 -11.32
C GLU A 75 -17.65 16.40 -12.74
N SER A 76 -16.47 16.02 -13.24
CA SER A 76 -16.25 15.58 -14.62
C SER A 76 -16.12 14.06 -14.81
N GLY A 77 -16.24 13.27 -13.72
CA GLY A 77 -16.06 11.81 -13.75
C GLY A 77 -14.63 11.32 -13.55
N ASN A 78 -13.64 12.22 -13.46
CA ASN A 78 -12.24 11.83 -13.29
C ASN A 78 -12.01 11.09 -11.97
N SER A 79 -12.47 11.63 -10.83
CA SER A 79 -12.33 10.97 -9.52
C SER A 79 -13.04 9.63 -9.47
N GLU A 80 -14.17 9.45 -10.16
CA GLU A 80 -14.89 8.18 -10.29
C GLU A 80 -14.05 7.15 -11.03
N SER A 81 -13.51 7.53 -12.19
CA SER A 81 -12.64 6.66 -13.00
C SER A 81 -11.43 6.17 -12.21
N LEU A 82 -10.78 7.06 -11.46
CA LEU A 82 -9.65 6.71 -10.60
C LEU A 82 -10.06 5.84 -9.40
N ALA A 83 -11.26 6.06 -8.85
CA ALA A 83 -11.81 5.21 -7.78
C ALA A 83 -12.05 3.78 -8.29
N ASP A 84 -12.58 3.61 -9.49
CA ASP A 84 -12.77 2.31 -10.12
C ASP A 84 -11.46 1.58 -10.41
N LEU A 85 -10.45 2.28 -10.88
CA LEU A 85 -9.10 1.73 -11.06
C LEU A 85 -8.50 1.27 -9.72
N THR A 86 -8.68 2.08 -8.68
CA THR A 86 -8.24 1.75 -7.31
C THR A 86 -8.96 0.51 -6.78
N VAL A 87 -10.26 0.39 -7.00
CA VAL A 87 -11.04 -0.80 -6.60
C VAL A 87 -10.57 -2.05 -7.32
N LYS A 88 -10.29 -1.99 -8.64
CA LYS A 88 -9.76 -3.13 -9.40
C LYS A 88 -8.44 -3.61 -8.85
N ALA A 89 -7.51 -2.68 -8.59
CA ALA A 89 -6.20 -3.02 -8.05
C ALA A 89 -6.27 -3.53 -6.60
N ALA A 90 -7.14 -2.95 -5.78
CA ALA A 90 -7.37 -3.40 -4.41
C ALA A 90 -7.92 -4.84 -4.36
N LYS A 91 -8.85 -5.21 -5.26
CA LYS A 91 -9.33 -6.59 -5.40
C LYS A 91 -8.19 -7.54 -5.75
N SER A 92 -7.33 -7.17 -6.69
CA SER A 92 -6.13 -7.94 -7.05
C SER A 92 -5.13 -8.06 -5.90
N ALA A 93 -5.11 -7.09 -4.99
CA ALA A 93 -4.28 -7.10 -3.78
C ALA A 93 -4.91 -7.86 -2.59
N GLY A 94 -6.11 -8.44 -2.76
CA GLY A 94 -6.79 -9.26 -1.76
C GLY A 94 -7.76 -8.48 -0.84
N PHE A 95 -8.19 -7.28 -1.23
CA PHE A 95 -9.22 -6.52 -0.50
C PHE A 95 -10.61 -6.77 -1.05
N LYS A 96 -11.61 -6.81 -0.17
CA LYS A 96 -13.01 -6.65 -0.55
C LYS A 96 -13.28 -5.15 -0.71
N SER A 97 -13.19 -4.63 -1.91
CA SER A 97 -13.21 -3.18 -2.19
C SER A 97 -14.44 -2.76 -2.99
N LYS A 98 -14.89 -1.52 -2.72
CA LYS A 98 -15.98 -0.84 -3.43
C LYS A 98 -15.67 0.64 -3.59
N ALA A 99 -16.11 1.22 -4.72
CA ALA A 99 -16.20 2.67 -4.90
C ALA A 99 -17.57 3.15 -4.41
N VAL A 100 -17.61 4.30 -3.77
CA VAL A 100 -18.84 4.91 -3.26
C VAL A 100 -18.81 6.40 -3.59
N ASN A 101 -19.87 6.89 -4.22
CA ASN A 101 -20.04 8.32 -4.45
C ASN A 101 -20.33 9.03 -3.12
N MET A 102 -19.79 10.21 -2.90
CA MET A 102 -20.06 11.02 -1.70
C MET A 102 -21.54 11.34 -1.57
N ALA A 103 -22.26 11.55 -2.69
CA ALA A 103 -23.71 11.76 -2.69
C ALA A 103 -24.52 10.59 -2.09
N ASP A 104 -24.00 9.36 -2.20
CA ASP A 104 -24.68 8.15 -1.75
C ASP A 104 -24.33 7.74 -0.31
N LEU A 105 -23.26 8.32 0.26
CA LEU A 105 -22.77 7.94 1.58
C LEU A 105 -23.43 8.77 2.69
N LYS A 106 -24.23 8.12 3.53
CA LYS A 106 -24.73 8.77 4.76
C LYS A 106 -23.56 9.01 5.72
N LEU A 107 -23.38 10.25 6.19
CA LEU A 107 -22.27 10.66 7.06
C LEU A 107 -22.07 9.73 8.27
N GLY A 108 -23.14 9.29 8.93
CA GLY A 108 -23.06 8.39 10.08
C GLY A 108 -22.47 7.01 9.78
N LYS A 109 -22.40 6.60 8.50
CA LYS A 109 -21.79 5.33 8.07
C LYS A 109 -20.27 5.42 7.93
N LEU A 110 -19.72 6.62 7.95
CA LEU A 110 -18.28 6.81 7.84
C LEU A 110 -17.50 6.12 8.99
N LYS A 111 -18.05 6.11 10.19
CA LYS A 111 -17.48 5.44 11.38
C LYS A 111 -17.34 3.91 11.25
N ASP A 112 -18.13 3.31 10.36
CA ASP A 112 -18.14 1.86 10.14
C ASP A 112 -17.03 1.45 9.13
N ILE A 113 -16.32 2.42 8.53
CA ILE A 113 -15.29 2.20 7.51
C ILE A 113 -13.91 2.16 8.16
N GLN A 114 -13.29 1.00 8.17
CA GLN A 114 -11.93 0.83 8.74
C GLN A 114 -10.81 1.25 7.79
N ASN A 115 -10.98 1.01 6.48
CA ASN A 115 -9.98 1.42 5.48
C ASN A 115 -10.67 2.30 4.43
N LEU A 116 -10.25 3.54 4.35
CA LEU A 116 -10.84 4.58 3.53
C LEU A 116 -9.79 5.23 2.63
N LEU A 117 -10.01 5.19 1.34
CA LEU A 117 -9.29 6.04 0.38
C LEU A 117 -10.26 7.08 -0.16
N VAL A 118 -9.83 8.33 -0.20
CA VAL A 118 -10.65 9.45 -0.71
C VAL A 118 -10.01 9.98 -1.98
N ILE A 119 -10.81 10.13 -3.03
CA ILE A 119 -10.40 10.78 -4.29
C ILE A 119 -11.42 11.88 -4.58
N VAL A 120 -10.99 13.13 -4.55
CA VAL A 120 -11.91 14.26 -4.67
C VAL A 120 -11.34 15.36 -5.54
N SER A 121 -12.13 15.87 -6.48
CA SER A 121 -11.77 17.03 -7.28
C SER A 121 -12.18 18.32 -6.58
N THR A 122 -11.42 19.39 -6.86
CA THR A 122 -11.80 20.76 -6.51
C THR A 122 -12.41 21.40 -7.75
N TRP A 123 -13.52 22.09 -7.58
CA TRP A 123 -14.23 22.81 -8.64
C TRP A 123 -14.12 24.32 -8.45
N GLY A 124 -14.08 25.07 -9.54
CA GLY A 124 -14.05 26.53 -9.50
C GLY A 124 -12.96 27.10 -8.58
N GLU A 125 -13.33 28.07 -7.78
CA GLU A 125 -12.44 28.79 -6.85
C GLU A 125 -12.31 28.08 -5.48
N GLY A 126 -12.31 26.74 -5.47
CA GLY A 126 -12.14 25.96 -4.25
C GLY A 126 -13.40 25.26 -3.74
N ASP A 127 -14.42 25.16 -4.58
CA ASP A 127 -15.70 24.57 -4.21
C ASP A 127 -15.68 23.04 -4.31
N PRO A 128 -16.53 22.34 -3.52
CA PRO A 128 -16.76 20.92 -3.72
C PRO A 128 -17.48 20.66 -5.04
N PRO A 129 -17.19 19.54 -5.74
CA PRO A 129 -17.97 19.13 -6.90
C PRO A 129 -19.43 18.85 -6.47
N GLU A 130 -20.38 18.96 -7.39
CA GLU A 130 -21.81 18.81 -7.12
C GLU A 130 -22.10 17.51 -6.35
N THR A 131 -21.48 16.40 -6.73
CA THR A 131 -21.64 15.09 -6.09
C THR A 131 -21.09 15.01 -4.66
N ALA A 132 -20.32 15.98 -4.21
CA ALA A 132 -19.71 16.02 -2.88
C ALA A 132 -20.27 17.13 -1.97
N ALA A 133 -21.02 18.08 -2.50
CA ALA A 133 -21.39 19.32 -1.80
C ALA A 133 -22.12 19.05 -0.47
N ASP A 134 -23.21 18.30 -0.49
CA ASP A 134 -23.99 18.00 0.72
C ASP A 134 -23.19 17.18 1.73
N PHE A 135 -22.41 16.21 1.23
CA PHE A 135 -21.55 15.41 2.09
C PHE A 135 -20.45 16.24 2.73
N TYR A 136 -19.81 17.12 1.96
CA TYR A 136 -18.75 18.01 2.44
C TYR A 136 -19.27 18.95 3.53
N GLU A 137 -20.40 19.62 3.32
CA GLU A 137 -21.01 20.48 4.33
C GLU A 137 -21.27 19.71 5.64
N ALA A 138 -21.90 18.55 5.53
CA ALA A 138 -22.19 17.71 6.69
C ALA A 138 -20.91 17.19 7.38
N PHE A 139 -19.89 16.82 6.61
CA PHE A 139 -18.61 16.31 7.09
C PHE A 139 -17.78 17.38 7.81
N MET A 140 -17.85 18.62 7.36
CA MET A 140 -17.15 19.76 8.00
C MET A 140 -17.87 20.24 9.27
N SER A 141 -19.14 19.85 9.46
CA SER A 141 -19.93 20.24 10.65
C SER A 141 -19.54 19.42 11.89
N ASP A 142 -20.04 19.86 13.06
CA ASP A 142 -19.87 19.15 14.34
C ASP A 142 -20.60 17.80 14.41
N LYS A 143 -21.44 17.49 13.42
CA LYS A 143 -22.17 16.21 13.30
C LYS A 143 -21.30 15.07 12.81
N ALA A 144 -20.08 15.35 12.33
CA ALA A 144 -19.17 14.32 11.83
C ALA A 144 -18.76 13.34 12.94
N PRO A 145 -18.82 12.03 12.68
CA PRO A 145 -18.50 11.01 13.67
C PRO A 145 -16.99 10.98 13.94
N LYS A 146 -16.59 10.51 15.13
CA LYS A 146 -15.20 10.16 15.39
C LYS A 146 -14.77 8.96 14.55
N LEU A 147 -13.52 8.96 14.09
CA LEU A 147 -12.95 8.01 13.13
C LEU A 147 -11.69 7.32 13.67
N ALA A 148 -11.61 7.09 14.98
CA ALA A 148 -10.42 6.56 15.66
C ALA A 148 -9.90 5.21 15.07
N ASP A 149 -10.82 4.40 14.51
CA ASP A 149 -10.49 3.10 13.93
C ASP A 149 -10.31 3.16 12.39
N THR A 150 -10.50 4.33 11.79
CA THR A 150 -10.39 4.51 10.33
C THR A 150 -8.95 4.80 9.93
N ARG A 151 -8.42 4.00 9.00
CA ARG A 151 -7.16 4.24 8.30
C ARG A 151 -7.48 4.91 6.98
N PHE A 152 -6.77 5.99 6.65
CA PHE A 152 -7.11 6.74 5.45
C PHE A 152 -5.90 7.27 4.68
N SER A 153 -6.13 7.59 3.42
CA SER A 153 -5.30 8.46 2.60
C SER A 153 -6.18 9.21 1.60
N VAL A 154 -5.73 10.37 1.15
CA VAL A 154 -6.48 11.28 0.29
C VAL A 154 -5.69 11.60 -0.96
N MET A 155 -6.38 11.65 -2.10
CA MET A 155 -5.90 12.23 -3.34
C MET A 155 -6.83 13.37 -3.75
N GLY A 156 -6.29 14.57 -3.84
CA GLY A 156 -6.97 15.74 -4.37
C GLY A 156 -6.64 15.89 -5.85
N LEU A 157 -7.63 16.18 -6.67
CA LEU A 157 -7.47 16.61 -8.04
C LEU A 157 -7.78 18.09 -8.13
N GLY A 158 -6.97 18.84 -8.87
CA GLY A 158 -7.13 20.27 -9.05
C GLY A 158 -6.44 20.77 -10.30
N ASP A 159 -6.26 22.06 -10.36
CA ASP A 159 -5.53 22.78 -11.41
C ASP A 159 -4.73 23.89 -10.73
N THR A 160 -3.41 23.87 -10.91
CA THR A 160 -2.49 24.86 -10.30
C THR A 160 -2.68 26.28 -10.81
N SER A 161 -3.49 26.49 -11.86
CA SER A 161 -3.86 27.84 -12.31
C SER A 161 -4.83 28.54 -11.34
N TYR A 162 -5.45 27.81 -10.41
CA TYR A 162 -6.38 28.37 -9.41
C TYR A 162 -5.71 28.53 -8.06
N GLU A 163 -6.09 29.59 -7.32
CA GLU A 163 -5.53 29.92 -6.01
C GLU A 163 -5.78 28.79 -4.98
N ASP A 164 -6.99 28.23 -4.98
CA ASP A 164 -7.39 27.15 -4.09
C ASP A 164 -7.11 25.75 -4.66
N PHE A 165 -5.93 25.58 -5.27
CA PHE A 165 -5.46 24.29 -5.80
C PHE A 165 -5.63 23.13 -4.82
N CYS A 166 -6.36 22.08 -5.22
CA CYS A 166 -6.66 20.87 -4.47
C CYS A 166 -7.25 21.12 -3.06
N LYS A 167 -7.99 22.23 -2.88
CA LYS A 167 -8.57 22.60 -1.58
C LYS A 167 -9.41 21.48 -0.98
N MET A 168 -10.25 20.81 -1.77
CA MET A 168 -11.08 19.70 -1.28
C MET A 168 -10.22 18.56 -0.72
N GLY A 169 -9.16 18.18 -1.41
CA GLY A 169 -8.21 17.17 -0.92
C GLY A 169 -7.59 17.55 0.42
N LYS A 170 -7.18 18.82 0.55
CA LYS A 170 -6.61 19.38 1.78
C LYS A 170 -7.60 19.37 2.94
N ASP A 171 -8.81 19.82 2.68
CA ASP A 171 -9.87 19.90 3.69
C ASP A 171 -10.31 18.51 4.17
N PHE A 172 -10.50 17.54 3.26
CA PHE A 172 -10.82 16.16 3.63
C PHE A 172 -9.71 15.52 4.46
N ASP A 173 -8.46 15.69 4.06
CA ASP A 173 -7.31 15.12 4.73
C ASP A 173 -7.17 15.67 6.16
N ALA A 174 -7.23 16.98 6.33
CA ALA A 174 -7.17 17.64 7.63
C ALA A 174 -8.35 17.25 8.53
N ARG A 175 -9.56 17.17 7.95
CA ARG A 175 -10.77 16.82 8.72
C ARG A 175 -10.76 15.37 9.17
N LEU A 176 -10.35 14.43 8.32
CA LEU A 176 -10.21 13.02 8.68
C LEU A 176 -9.24 12.84 9.86
N GLU A 177 -8.11 13.53 9.84
CA GLU A 177 -7.15 13.53 10.95
C GLU A 177 -7.74 14.14 12.22
N ALA A 178 -8.41 15.30 12.14
CA ALA A 178 -9.07 15.95 13.27
C ALA A 178 -10.17 15.11 13.92
N LEU A 179 -10.83 14.24 13.14
CA LEU A 179 -11.82 13.28 13.63
C LEU A 179 -11.17 12.03 14.27
N GLY A 180 -9.85 11.93 14.28
CA GLY A 180 -9.09 10.84 14.88
C GLY A 180 -8.69 9.74 13.91
N GLY A 181 -8.92 9.91 12.60
CA GLY A 181 -8.49 8.97 11.57
C GLY A 181 -6.96 8.85 11.51
N LYS A 182 -6.48 7.68 11.14
CA LYS A 182 -5.05 7.38 11.02
C LYS A 182 -4.61 7.45 9.57
N ARG A 183 -3.84 8.47 9.20
CA ARG A 183 -3.24 8.57 7.86
C ARG A 183 -2.23 7.47 7.65
N ILE A 184 -2.38 6.66 6.60
CA ILE A 184 -1.51 5.52 6.29
C ILE A 184 -0.57 5.77 5.12
N ALA A 185 -0.86 6.77 4.32
CA ALA A 185 -0.01 7.29 3.26
C ALA A 185 -0.27 8.79 3.12
N ASP A 186 0.75 9.52 2.70
CA ASP A 186 0.66 10.97 2.53
C ASP A 186 -0.41 11.34 1.50
N ARG A 187 -1.06 12.50 1.72
CA ARG A 187 -1.95 13.09 0.74
C ARG A 187 -1.17 13.45 -0.52
N VAL A 188 -1.80 13.31 -1.65
CA VAL A 188 -1.28 13.78 -2.94
C VAL A 188 -2.24 14.82 -3.50
N ASP A 189 -1.70 15.98 -3.85
CA ASP A 189 -2.40 17.06 -4.53
C ASP A 189 -1.93 17.03 -6.00
N ALA A 190 -2.79 16.57 -6.90
CA ALA A 190 -2.46 16.33 -8.30
C ALA A 190 -3.05 17.41 -9.20
N ASP A 191 -2.24 17.87 -10.14
CA ASP A 191 -2.64 18.82 -11.19
C ASP A 191 -3.40 18.13 -12.33
N VAL A 192 -3.65 18.81 -13.40
CA VAL A 192 -4.39 18.31 -14.59
C VAL A 192 -3.76 17.04 -15.17
N ASP A 193 -2.45 16.89 -15.12
CA ASP A 193 -1.69 15.70 -15.53
C ASP A 193 -1.47 14.74 -14.35
N TYR A 194 -2.55 14.19 -13.80
CA TYR A 194 -2.56 13.42 -12.56
C TYR A 194 -2.13 11.95 -12.67
N ASP A 195 -1.88 11.41 -13.86
CA ASP A 195 -1.66 9.96 -14.07
C ASP A 195 -0.47 9.41 -13.27
N ASP A 196 0.67 10.10 -13.32
CA ASP A 196 1.88 9.70 -12.61
C ASP A 196 1.71 9.81 -11.09
N ASP A 197 1.05 10.85 -10.62
CA ASP A 197 0.81 11.08 -9.20
C ASP A 197 -0.23 10.09 -8.65
N PHE A 198 -1.26 9.80 -9.42
CA PHE A 198 -2.20 8.72 -9.11
C PHE A 198 -1.50 7.37 -9.01
N ALA A 199 -0.66 7.00 -9.98
CA ALA A 199 0.05 5.73 -9.97
C ALA A 199 0.97 5.58 -8.73
N LYS A 200 1.64 6.66 -8.31
CA LYS A 200 2.48 6.68 -7.10
C LYS A 200 1.66 6.56 -5.82
N TRP A 201 0.62 7.42 -5.68
CA TRP A 201 -0.24 7.46 -4.51
C TRP A 201 -0.99 6.14 -4.30
N HIS A 202 -1.66 5.67 -5.32
CA HIS A 202 -2.43 4.45 -5.30
C HIS A 202 -1.59 3.22 -4.88
N LYS A 203 -0.36 3.08 -5.45
CA LYS A 203 0.58 2.03 -5.07
C LYS A 203 1.03 2.14 -3.60
N ALA A 204 1.31 3.36 -3.13
CA ALA A 204 1.73 3.61 -1.75
C ALA A 204 0.60 3.31 -0.76
N ALA A 205 -0.61 3.79 -1.05
CA ALA A 205 -1.79 3.60 -0.20
C ALA A 205 -2.17 2.11 -0.08
N LEU A 206 -2.23 1.36 -1.17
CA LEU A 206 -2.54 -0.07 -1.14
C LEU A 206 -1.44 -0.88 -0.42
N LYS A 207 -0.17 -0.52 -0.60
CA LYS A 207 0.94 -1.15 0.14
C LYS A 207 0.82 -0.93 1.65
N ALA A 208 0.52 0.29 2.06
CA ALA A 208 0.36 0.65 3.47
C ALA A 208 -0.87 -0.05 4.10
N LEU A 209 -1.99 -0.10 3.39
CA LEU A 209 -3.19 -0.83 3.83
C LEU A 209 -2.91 -2.33 3.99
N LYS A 210 -2.19 -2.94 3.04
CA LYS A 210 -1.82 -4.35 3.12
C LYS A 210 -0.93 -4.65 4.34
N ALA A 211 0.04 -3.78 4.62
CA ALA A 211 0.89 -3.90 5.81
C ALA A 211 0.09 -3.76 7.10
N ALA A 212 -0.90 -2.86 7.14
CA ALA A 212 -1.75 -2.64 8.30
C ALA A 212 -2.82 -3.72 8.50
N ALA A 213 -3.18 -4.47 7.45
CA ALA A 213 -4.15 -5.57 7.50
C ALA A 213 -3.52 -6.90 7.96
N GLN A 214 -2.20 -7.03 7.92
CA GLN A 214 -1.52 -8.18 8.49
C GLN A 214 -1.61 -8.09 10.01
N PRO A 215 -2.01 -9.18 10.73
CA PRO A 215 -1.96 -9.17 12.18
C PRO A 215 -0.55 -8.79 12.61
N ALA A 216 -0.43 -7.76 13.44
CA ALA A 216 0.85 -7.44 14.05
C ALA A 216 1.36 -8.71 14.72
N ALA A 217 2.45 -9.28 14.22
CA ALA A 217 3.19 -10.27 14.98
C ALA A 217 3.43 -9.63 16.36
N ALA A 218 2.99 -10.31 17.43
CA ALA A 218 3.18 -9.83 18.78
C ALA A 218 4.62 -9.32 18.94
N PRO A 219 4.85 -8.19 19.61
CA PRO A 219 6.19 -7.67 19.75
C PRO A 219 7.03 -8.74 20.45
N ALA A 220 7.87 -9.42 19.68
CA ALA A 220 8.94 -10.21 20.26
C ALA A 220 9.78 -9.21 21.06
N SER A 221 9.86 -9.44 22.38
CA SER A 221 10.76 -8.72 23.27
C SER A 221 12.10 -8.53 22.58
N ALA A 222 12.50 -7.28 22.41
CA ALA A 222 13.70 -6.88 21.72
C ALA A 222 14.92 -7.59 22.34
N PRO A 223 15.69 -8.35 21.57
CA PRO A 223 17.07 -8.60 21.94
C PRO A 223 17.87 -7.33 21.70
N ALA A 224 18.79 -7.03 22.60
CA ALA A 224 19.72 -5.89 22.51
C ALA A 224 20.42 -5.83 21.14
N PRO A 225 20.79 -4.64 20.66
CA PRO A 225 21.20 -4.42 19.27
C PRO A 225 22.53 -5.11 18.99
N ALA A 226 22.48 -6.23 18.28
CA ALA A 226 23.62 -6.71 17.54
C ALA A 226 23.76 -5.82 16.29
N ALA A 227 24.93 -5.23 16.10
CA ALA A 227 25.27 -4.39 14.96
C ALA A 227 24.97 -5.14 13.65
N GLN A 228 23.92 -4.70 12.92
CA GLN A 228 23.68 -5.16 11.55
C GLN A 228 24.65 -4.46 10.62
N PRO A 229 25.23 -5.17 9.63
CA PRO A 229 25.98 -4.52 8.57
C PRO A 229 25.02 -3.59 7.81
N ALA A 230 25.43 -2.33 7.66
CA ALA A 230 24.66 -1.31 6.97
C ALA A 230 24.30 -1.79 5.56
N ALA A 231 23.00 -1.75 5.21
CA ALA A 231 22.55 -1.98 3.85
C ALA A 231 23.26 -1.00 2.90
N PRO A 232 23.63 -1.41 1.66
CA PRO A 232 24.32 -0.53 0.74
C PRO A 232 23.46 0.70 0.44
N ILE A 233 24.01 1.88 0.74
CA ILE A 233 23.36 3.16 0.48
C ILE A 233 23.24 3.33 -1.03
N LYS A 234 22.01 3.38 -1.56
CA LYS A 234 21.78 3.68 -2.98
C LYS A 234 21.81 5.18 -3.19
N TYR A 235 22.85 5.65 -3.87
CA TYR A 235 22.96 7.04 -4.28
C TYR A 235 22.06 7.34 -5.48
N SER A 236 21.52 8.54 -5.54
CA SER A 236 20.62 9.00 -6.59
C SER A 236 20.75 10.52 -6.75
N ARG A 237 20.10 11.10 -7.77
CA ARG A 237 20.06 12.56 -7.96
C ARG A 237 19.49 13.32 -6.74
N LYS A 238 18.62 12.69 -5.93
CA LYS A 238 18.05 13.26 -4.69
C LYS A 238 18.86 12.92 -3.43
N ASN A 239 19.74 11.93 -3.53
CA ASN A 239 20.64 11.50 -2.46
C ASN A 239 22.01 11.27 -3.08
N PRO A 240 22.77 12.34 -3.40
CA PRO A 240 24.07 12.23 -4.08
C PRO A 240 25.12 11.62 -3.16
N PHE A 241 26.10 10.97 -3.76
CA PHE A 241 27.28 10.49 -3.04
C PHE A 241 28.07 11.70 -2.52
N PRO A 242 28.38 11.78 -1.23
CA PRO A 242 29.23 12.82 -0.68
C PRO A 242 30.69 12.52 -1.07
N ALA A 243 31.13 13.12 -2.16
CA ALA A 243 32.53 13.04 -2.61
C ALA A 243 33.33 14.26 -2.12
N GLU A 244 34.56 14.06 -1.71
CA GLU A 244 35.46 15.13 -1.33
C GLU A 244 36.16 15.68 -2.58
N LEU A 245 36.18 17.00 -2.75
CA LEU A 245 36.86 17.67 -3.84
C LEU A 245 38.37 17.73 -3.52
N ASN A 246 39.18 16.94 -4.21
CA ASN A 246 40.60 16.88 -3.97
C ASN A 246 41.39 17.97 -4.72
N GLU A 247 40.96 18.27 -5.95
CA GLU A 247 41.64 19.24 -6.78
C GLU A 247 40.68 20.04 -7.66
N ARG A 248 40.96 21.32 -7.85
CA ARG A 248 40.24 22.22 -8.75
C ARG A 248 41.25 23.05 -9.53
N VAL A 249 41.36 22.78 -10.84
CA VAL A 249 42.32 23.47 -11.73
C VAL A 249 41.54 24.21 -12.82
N MET A 250 41.89 25.51 -13.01
CA MET A 250 41.40 26.28 -14.16
C MET A 250 42.24 25.96 -15.38
N LEU A 251 41.62 25.47 -16.44
CA LEU A 251 42.34 25.03 -17.66
C LEU A 251 42.47 26.15 -18.72
N ASN A 252 41.75 27.25 -18.57
CA ASN A 252 41.79 28.36 -19.50
C ASN A 252 42.83 29.40 -19.05
N GLY A 253 43.57 29.93 -20.01
CA GLY A 253 44.52 31.04 -19.83
C GLY A 253 43.77 32.39 -19.71
N GLU A 254 44.54 33.43 -19.27
CA GLU A 254 44.02 34.81 -19.19
C GLU A 254 43.46 35.30 -20.52
N GLY A 255 42.28 35.91 -20.51
CA GLY A 255 41.57 36.44 -21.67
C GLY A 255 40.58 35.50 -22.34
N SER A 256 40.39 34.29 -21.88
CA SER A 256 39.34 33.39 -22.37
C SER A 256 37.96 33.83 -21.96
N ALA A 257 37.02 33.90 -22.90
CA ALA A 257 35.61 34.17 -22.63
C ALA A 257 34.84 32.95 -22.06
N LYS A 258 35.52 31.79 -21.90
CA LYS A 258 34.95 30.56 -21.33
C LYS A 258 35.82 30.12 -20.15
N GLU A 259 35.16 29.58 -19.14
CA GLU A 259 35.81 28.91 -18.00
C GLU A 259 35.69 27.41 -18.16
N THR A 260 36.86 26.73 -18.21
CA THR A 260 36.92 25.27 -18.16
C THR A 260 37.68 24.87 -16.90
N ILE A 261 37.07 24.07 -16.07
CA ILE A 261 37.61 23.68 -14.76
C ILE A 261 37.79 22.17 -14.73
N HIS A 262 38.98 21.73 -14.34
CA HIS A 262 39.24 20.34 -13.99
C HIS A 262 38.93 20.13 -12.50
N LEU A 263 38.16 19.10 -12.18
CA LEU A 263 37.75 18.74 -10.81
C LEU A 263 38.10 17.27 -10.56
N GLU A 264 38.83 17.00 -9.48
CA GLU A 264 39.11 15.65 -9.00
C GLU A 264 38.35 15.40 -7.68
N PHE A 265 37.68 14.25 -7.61
CA PHE A 265 36.96 13.83 -6.42
C PHE A 265 37.44 12.48 -5.91
N SER A 266 37.54 12.31 -4.60
CA SER A 266 37.67 10.99 -3.98
C SER A 266 36.35 10.26 -3.92
N LEU A 267 36.33 8.98 -4.28
CA LEU A 267 35.17 8.07 -4.24
C LEU A 267 35.32 7.06 -3.09
#